data_36ac5fe0021aaf9f5ba894098f1278a9
#
_entry.id   36ac5fe0021aaf9f5ba894098f1278a9
#
_cell.length_a   1.000
_cell.length_b   1.000
_cell.length_c   1.000
_cell.angle_alpha   90.00
_cell.angle_beta   90.00
_cell.angle_gamma   90.00
#
_symmetry.space_group_name_H-M   'P 1'
#
loop_
_entity.id
_entity.type
_entity.pdbx_description
1 polymer ?
#
loop_
_entity_poly.entity_id
_entity_poly.type
_entity_poly.pdbx_seq_one_letter_code
_entity_poly.pdbx_strand_id
1 'polypeptide(L)'
;TARTAGFYVEDGEWMENEAYRNEFVVLPGQQFQYGLVRTVQSWDVHPPVYYWIFHTVASLVPGVFSKWIGLGINLFIHGINLILLTYLSYLAGGRNEKLALGVTMFYGLTPAAISGVVFIRMYELLTMFVLRCAILHMLAVCRLQEEKSKDRYVIPEKIGSLSFVNFLLPLMVITYLGFLTQYYYFIFLFYMAVGFGMYLFWRDRNLWNCLRYGASQMAAFVLAYLTYPSCLGQMFRGQRGAQATENFFELSNTMMRFRFFLDLLDEYVFGKLLAAFLLVVIGLFLLLYFRRSSGKSSVQDRAVPWWPLGILCFAVAGYFLTVSKTALLLGDTSNRYQLPVYGMIVLLLFGAIYSMWERCVPRKSWSVYPAVAVAVICLVIDFAGLMSNKVVFLYPEDREQVAFAARQAQAGTPVIYLYNEGADWCIWDVANELMEYEEVYFARTGREGQLTDKTIAGASALVVYLADGADVQVEIDRIFAGNQNLTDCELQYEEKYCDVYYLYGE
;
A
#
# COMPACT_ATOMS: atom_id res chain seq x y z
N THR A 1 -14.59 8.95 9.99
CA THR A 1 -15.40 9.18 11.17
C THR A 1 -14.55 9.56 12.34
N ALA A 2 -15.01 10.55 13.07
CA ALA A 2 -14.29 11.14 14.15
C ALA A 2 -14.82 10.66 15.52
N ARG A 3 -15.44 9.49 15.57
CA ARG A 3 -15.95 8.99 16.82
C ARG A 3 -14.89 8.32 17.65
N THR A 4 -15.10 8.43 18.95
CA THR A 4 -14.29 7.82 20.02
C THR A 4 -14.10 6.33 19.77
N ALA A 5 -12.99 5.80 20.22
CA ALA A 5 -12.58 4.42 20.10
C ALA A 5 -13.71 3.43 20.27
N GLY A 6 -14.02 2.73 19.20
CA GLY A 6 -14.97 1.66 19.17
C GLY A 6 -16.32 2.09 18.56
N PHE A 7 -16.82 1.23 17.75
CA PHE A 7 -18.21 1.19 17.36
C PHE A 7 -19.02 0.78 18.62
N TYR A 8 -20.01 1.55 18.97
CA TYR A 8 -20.85 1.25 20.11
C TYR A 8 -22.20 0.75 19.62
N VAL A 9 -22.52 -0.49 19.90
CA VAL A 9 -23.87 -1.05 19.76
C VAL A 9 -24.43 -1.32 21.14
N GLU A 10 -25.69 -0.99 21.35
CA GLU A 10 -26.39 -1.36 22.55
C GLU A 10 -26.81 -2.83 22.45
N ASP A 11 -26.46 -3.59 23.48
CA ASP A 11 -26.65 -5.02 23.53
C ASP A 11 -28.13 -5.36 23.81
N GLY A 12 -28.77 -6.07 22.91
CA GLY A 12 -30.17 -6.41 23.00
C GLY A 12 -31.12 -5.33 22.47
N GLU A 13 -30.64 -4.46 21.57
CA GLU A 13 -31.46 -3.38 21.02
C GLU A 13 -31.37 -3.31 19.50
N TRP A 14 -32.43 -2.75 18.89
CA TRP A 14 -32.48 -2.41 17.47
C TRP A 14 -31.73 -1.10 17.21
N MET A 15 -30.92 -1.07 16.18
CA MET A 15 -30.26 0.14 15.69
C MET A 15 -30.78 0.45 14.29
N GLU A 16 -31.37 1.65 14.14
CA GLU A 16 -31.79 2.16 12.83
C GLU A 16 -30.61 2.31 11.87
N ASN A 17 -30.84 2.03 10.61
CA ASN A 17 -29.84 2.18 9.52
C ASN A 17 -29.16 3.55 9.53
N GLU A 18 -29.92 4.63 9.74
CA GLU A 18 -29.34 5.98 9.78
C GLU A 18 -28.33 6.12 10.93
N ALA A 19 -28.62 5.59 12.11
CA ALA A 19 -27.72 5.62 13.25
C ALA A 19 -26.45 4.81 12.97
N TYR A 20 -26.61 3.61 12.40
CA TYR A 20 -25.51 2.75 11.98
C TYR A 20 -24.62 3.41 10.91
N ARG A 21 -25.23 3.95 9.84
CA ARG A 21 -24.52 4.65 8.76
C ARG A 21 -23.76 5.88 9.24
N ASN A 22 -24.30 6.59 10.25
CA ASN A 22 -23.68 7.77 10.84
C ASN A 22 -22.33 7.47 11.49
N GLU A 23 -22.04 6.21 11.85
CA GLU A 23 -20.72 5.79 12.33
C GLU A 23 -19.62 5.89 11.26
N PHE A 24 -19.98 5.77 9.98
CA PHE A 24 -19.04 5.67 8.87
C PHE A 24 -18.86 6.97 8.06
N VAL A 25 -19.64 8.01 8.34
CA VAL A 25 -19.60 9.29 7.61
C VAL A 25 -19.13 10.44 8.50
N VAL A 26 -18.73 11.54 7.88
CA VAL A 26 -18.50 12.81 8.58
C VAL A 26 -19.84 13.52 8.68
N LEU A 27 -20.31 13.75 9.91
CA LEU A 27 -21.58 14.44 10.15
C LEU A 27 -21.45 15.96 10.05
N PRO A 28 -22.54 16.71 9.78
CA PRO A 28 -22.56 18.14 9.92
C PRO A 28 -22.05 18.58 11.31
N GLY A 29 -21.13 19.54 11.34
CA GLY A 29 -20.44 19.98 12.56
C GLY A 29 -19.19 19.19 12.95
N GLN A 30 -18.89 18.08 12.27
CA GLN A 30 -17.66 17.30 12.48
C GLN A 30 -16.61 17.54 11.39
N GLN A 31 -16.89 18.42 10.41
CA GLN A 31 -15.98 18.69 9.31
C GLN A 31 -14.64 19.26 9.81
N PHE A 32 -13.55 18.86 9.20
CA PHE A 32 -12.18 19.35 9.42
C PHE A 32 -11.68 19.22 10.86
N GLN A 33 -12.22 18.29 11.65
CA GLN A 33 -11.79 18.03 13.02
C GLN A 33 -10.53 17.14 13.05
N TYR A 34 -9.41 17.65 12.59
CA TYR A 34 -8.14 16.92 12.49
C TYR A 34 -7.59 16.43 13.84
N GLY A 35 -7.90 17.16 14.92
CA GLY A 35 -7.53 16.76 16.28
C GLY A 35 -8.18 15.43 16.69
N LEU A 36 -9.45 15.25 16.31
CA LEU A 36 -10.18 14.02 16.59
C LEU A 36 -9.63 12.84 15.74
N VAL A 37 -9.36 13.07 14.44
CA VAL A 37 -8.69 12.08 13.59
C VAL A 37 -7.35 11.65 14.19
N ARG A 38 -6.53 12.62 14.67
CA ARG A 38 -5.27 12.33 15.35
C ARG A 38 -5.47 11.47 16.59
N THR A 39 -6.49 11.76 17.39
CA THR A 39 -6.81 10.99 18.60
C THR A 39 -7.20 9.56 18.25
N VAL A 40 -8.14 9.36 17.32
CA VAL A 40 -8.55 8.03 16.85
C VAL A 40 -7.36 7.24 16.32
N GLN A 41 -6.53 7.86 15.47
CA GLN A 41 -5.33 7.18 14.94
C GLN A 41 -4.30 6.85 16.04
N SER A 42 -4.27 7.56 17.17
CA SER A 42 -3.36 7.22 18.27
C SER A 42 -3.67 5.86 18.92
N TRP A 43 -4.87 5.35 18.74
CA TRP A 43 -5.30 4.01 19.17
C TRP A 43 -5.15 2.92 18.11
N ASP A 44 -4.98 3.32 16.84
CA ASP A 44 -4.69 2.41 15.73
C ASP A 44 -3.17 2.19 15.60
N VAL A 45 -2.77 1.38 14.63
CA VAL A 45 -1.37 1.06 14.29
C VAL A 45 -0.80 1.94 13.16
N HIS A 46 -1.60 2.85 12.62
CA HIS A 46 -1.26 3.64 11.44
C HIS A 46 -1.14 5.14 11.74
N PRO A 47 -0.13 5.83 11.15
CA PRO A 47 0.03 7.27 11.29
C PRO A 47 -1.08 8.07 10.60
N PRO A 48 -1.28 9.38 10.95
CA PRO A 48 -2.50 10.12 10.64
C PRO A 48 -2.59 10.78 9.27
N VAL A 49 -1.49 10.95 8.50
CA VAL A 49 -1.48 11.84 7.30
C VAL A 49 -2.47 11.39 6.22
N TYR A 50 -2.54 10.11 5.91
CA TYR A 50 -3.53 9.61 4.95
C TYR A 50 -4.96 9.86 5.41
N TYR A 51 -5.23 9.65 6.69
CA TYR A 51 -6.56 9.84 7.29
C TYR A 51 -6.95 11.31 7.40
N TRP A 52 -5.99 12.22 7.54
CA TRP A 52 -6.25 13.66 7.42
C TRP A 52 -6.69 14.04 6.01
N ILE A 53 -6.04 13.50 4.98
CA ILE A 53 -6.46 13.71 3.57
C ILE A 53 -7.87 13.14 3.36
N PHE A 54 -8.10 11.90 3.81
CA PHE A 54 -9.40 11.25 3.70
C PHE A 54 -10.50 12.05 4.39
N HIS A 55 -10.25 12.47 5.65
CA HIS A 55 -11.19 13.31 6.41
C HIS A 55 -11.44 14.65 5.74
N THR A 56 -10.42 15.26 5.12
CA THR A 56 -10.58 16.51 4.36
C THR A 56 -11.59 16.33 3.22
N VAL A 57 -11.41 15.28 2.40
CA VAL A 57 -12.30 15.01 1.27
C VAL A 57 -13.70 14.64 1.76
N ALA A 58 -13.82 13.79 2.77
CA ALA A 58 -15.10 13.42 3.36
C ALA A 58 -15.82 14.61 4.00
N SER A 59 -15.08 15.59 4.56
CA SER A 59 -15.64 16.84 5.11
C SER A 59 -16.25 17.75 4.06
N LEU A 60 -15.84 17.64 2.80
CA LEU A 60 -16.44 18.41 1.69
C LEU A 60 -17.79 17.83 1.24
N VAL A 61 -18.08 16.58 1.59
CA VAL A 61 -19.31 15.86 1.25
C VAL A 61 -19.88 15.16 2.51
N PRO A 62 -20.31 15.91 3.52
CA PRO A 62 -20.77 15.34 4.79
C PRO A 62 -22.01 14.45 4.57
N GLY A 63 -22.15 13.38 5.38
CA GLY A 63 -23.24 12.43 5.29
C GLY A 63 -23.16 11.44 4.12
N VAL A 64 -22.16 11.57 3.23
CA VAL A 64 -21.99 10.66 2.09
C VAL A 64 -21.18 9.46 2.48
N PHE A 65 -21.79 8.27 2.43
CA PHE A 65 -21.09 6.99 2.49
C PHE A 65 -20.80 6.50 1.06
N SER A 66 -19.53 6.54 0.65
CA SER A 66 -19.16 6.13 -0.70
C SER A 66 -17.69 5.72 -0.79
N LYS A 67 -17.45 4.55 -1.39
CA LYS A 67 -16.10 4.09 -1.72
C LYS A 67 -15.36 5.03 -2.68
N TRP A 68 -16.08 5.82 -3.48
CA TRP A 68 -15.49 6.75 -4.44
C TRP A 68 -14.70 7.89 -3.78
N ILE A 69 -14.96 8.19 -2.50
CA ILE A 69 -14.14 9.15 -1.74
C ILE A 69 -12.70 8.63 -1.65
N GLY A 70 -12.54 7.39 -1.17
CA GLY A 70 -11.21 6.78 -1.03
C GLY A 70 -10.56 6.41 -2.36
N LEU A 71 -11.33 5.82 -3.28
CA LEU A 71 -10.85 5.49 -4.63
C LEU A 71 -10.40 6.73 -5.40
N GLY A 72 -11.15 7.83 -5.31
CA GLY A 72 -10.80 9.11 -5.96
C GLY A 72 -9.48 9.68 -5.43
N ILE A 73 -9.26 9.61 -4.11
CA ILE A 73 -7.99 10.02 -3.48
C ILE A 73 -6.84 9.16 -4.02
N ASN A 74 -6.98 7.83 -3.99
CA ASN A 74 -5.93 6.93 -4.44
C ASN A 74 -5.67 7.06 -5.94
N LEU A 75 -6.70 7.20 -6.77
CA LEU A 75 -6.56 7.40 -8.21
C LEU A 75 -5.80 8.70 -8.54
N PHE A 76 -6.11 9.79 -7.83
CA PHE A 76 -5.39 11.06 -7.97
C PHE A 76 -3.91 10.92 -7.57
N ILE A 77 -3.64 10.27 -6.44
CA ILE A 77 -2.27 10.04 -5.96
C ILE A 77 -1.53 9.11 -6.93
N HIS A 78 -2.19 8.07 -7.46
CA HIS A 78 -1.62 7.17 -8.46
C HIS A 78 -1.20 7.92 -9.73
N GLY A 79 -2.02 8.83 -10.24
CA GLY A 79 -1.66 9.71 -11.36
C GLY A 79 -0.38 10.51 -11.07
N ILE A 80 -0.23 11.04 -9.85
CA ILE A 80 1.01 11.69 -9.41
C ILE A 80 2.18 10.69 -9.37
N ASN A 81 1.96 9.47 -8.88
CA ASN A 81 2.98 8.42 -8.83
C ASN A 81 3.50 8.05 -10.22
N LEU A 82 2.63 7.95 -11.22
CA LEU A 82 3.02 7.69 -12.60
C LEU A 82 3.88 8.82 -13.17
N ILE A 83 3.53 10.09 -12.89
CA ILE A 83 4.34 11.26 -13.27
C ILE A 83 5.71 11.22 -12.60
N LEU A 84 5.77 10.94 -11.29
CA LEU A 84 7.01 10.85 -10.53
C LEU A 84 7.89 9.69 -11.01
N LEU A 85 7.30 8.52 -11.28
CA LEU A 85 8.00 7.36 -11.82
C LEU A 85 8.56 7.66 -13.22
N THR A 86 7.78 8.31 -14.08
CA THR A 86 8.23 8.77 -15.40
C THR A 86 9.45 9.69 -15.25
N TYR A 87 9.38 10.67 -14.36
CA TYR A 87 10.47 11.62 -14.14
C TYR A 87 11.71 10.95 -13.54
N LEU A 88 11.54 10.07 -12.56
CA LEU A 88 12.64 9.28 -11.99
C LEU A 88 13.30 8.41 -13.07
N SER A 89 12.51 7.75 -13.90
CA SER A 89 12.99 6.90 -14.99
C SER A 89 13.72 7.70 -16.08
N TYR A 90 13.23 8.89 -16.39
CA TYR A 90 13.88 9.83 -17.29
C TYR A 90 15.27 10.25 -16.78
N LEU A 91 15.36 10.61 -15.50
CA LEU A 91 16.63 10.96 -14.86
C LEU A 91 17.61 9.78 -14.83
N ALA A 92 17.14 8.63 -14.35
CA ALA A 92 17.92 7.40 -14.23
C ALA A 92 18.41 6.86 -15.58
N GLY A 93 17.58 6.99 -16.62
CA GLY A 93 17.90 6.60 -17.99
C GLY A 93 18.76 7.59 -18.79
N GLY A 94 19.37 8.61 -18.14
CA GLY A 94 20.16 9.61 -18.82
C GLY A 94 19.36 10.49 -19.79
N ARG A 95 18.16 10.89 -19.37
CA ARG A 95 17.17 11.70 -20.12
C ARG A 95 16.56 10.96 -21.31
N ASN A 96 16.28 9.68 -21.12
CA ASN A 96 15.65 8.84 -22.15
C ASN A 96 14.14 8.78 -21.97
N GLU A 97 13.41 9.43 -22.86
CA GLU A 97 11.94 9.50 -22.83
C GLU A 97 11.29 8.14 -23.11
N LYS A 98 11.87 7.34 -24.02
CA LYS A 98 11.32 6.03 -24.39
C LYS A 98 11.39 5.05 -23.22
N LEU A 99 12.52 5.03 -22.50
CA LEU A 99 12.67 4.21 -21.31
C LEU A 99 11.68 4.67 -20.22
N ALA A 100 11.58 5.99 -20.02
CA ALA A 100 10.69 6.55 -19.01
C ALA A 100 9.22 6.18 -19.25
N LEU A 101 8.74 6.37 -20.47
CA LEU A 101 7.39 6.00 -20.87
C LEU A 101 7.17 4.49 -20.80
N GLY A 102 8.14 3.68 -21.29
CA GLY A 102 8.03 2.22 -21.23
C GLY A 102 7.91 1.66 -19.81
N VAL A 103 8.72 2.18 -18.87
CA VAL A 103 8.66 1.80 -17.45
C VAL A 103 7.28 2.17 -16.85
N THR A 104 6.82 3.39 -17.12
CA THR A 104 5.57 3.88 -16.54
C THR A 104 4.35 3.17 -17.11
N MET A 105 4.31 2.95 -18.42
CA MET A 105 3.22 2.21 -19.08
C MET A 105 3.15 0.77 -18.59
N PHE A 106 4.29 0.08 -18.52
CA PHE A 106 4.31 -1.29 -18.01
C PHE A 106 3.85 -1.35 -16.56
N TYR A 107 4.51 -0.61 -15.66
CA TYR A 107 4.16 -0.68 -14.24
C TYR A 107 2.73 -0.21 -13.96
N GLY A 108 2.30 0.90 -14.59
CA GLY A 108 1.00 1.53 -14.30
C GLY A 108 -0.22 0.68 -14.67
N LEU A 109 -0.05 -0.33 -15.54
CA LEU A 109 -1.10 -1.26 -15.95
C LEU A 109 -0.99 -2.63 -15.28
N THR A 110 0.02 -2.86 -14.44
CA THR A 110 0.16 -4.14 -13.73
C THR A 110 -0.97 -4.36 -12.73
N PRO A 111 -1.34 -5.62 -12.47
CA PRO A 111 -2.26 -5.96 -11.39
C PRO A 111 -1.85 -5.39 -10.03
N ALA A 112 -0.54 -5.33 -9.74
CA ALA A 112 -0.01 -4.73 -8.51
C ALA A 112 -0.35 -3.25 -8.39
N ALA A 113 -0.13 -2.45 -9.44
CA ALA A 113 -0.40 -1.02 -9.44
C ALA A 113 -1.90 -0.73 -9.28
N ILE A 114 -2.75 -1.47 -10.01
CA ILE A 114 -4.20 -1.33 -9.93
C ILE A 114 -4.71 -1.77 -8.55
N SER A 115 -4.17 -2.85 -7.98
CA SER A 115 -4.48 -3.27 -6.60
C SER A 115 -4.15 -2.18 -5.58
N GLY A 116 -3.06 -1.43 -5.78
CA GLY A 116 -2.71 -0.28 -4.94
C GLY A 116 -3.76 0.82 -4.97
N VAL A 117 -4.34 1.11 -6.14
CA VAL A 117 -5.42 2.11 -6.29
C VAL A 117 -6.70 1.66 -5.61
N VAL A 118 -7.09 0.40 -5.82
CA VAL A 118 -8.32 -0.18 -5.26
C VAL A 118 -8.25 -0.27 -3.73
N PHE A 119 -7.08 -0.52 -3.19
CA PHE A 119 -6.89 -0.60 -1.75
C PHE A 119 -6.94 0.79 -1.09
N ILE A 120 -8.08 1.16 -0.53
CA ILE A 120 -8.31 2.46 0.14
C ILE A 120 -7.52 2.56 1.44
N ARG A 121 -6.19 2.65 1.30
CA ARG A 121 -5.22 2.77 2.39
C ARG A 121 -4.03 3.62 1.92
N MET A 122 -3.12 3.91 2.83
CA MET A 122 -2.01 4.84 2.68
C MET A 122 -0.89 4.42 1.71
N TYR A 123 -0.94 3.26 1.07
CA TYR A 123 0.21 2.72 0.31
C TYR A 123 0.51 3.48 -0.98
N GLU A 124 -0.51 3.99 -1.68
CA GLU A 124 -0.30 4.90 -2.82
C GLU A 124 0.37 6.21 -2.38
N LEU A 125 -0.03 6.76 -1.24
CA LEU A 125 0.57 7.96 -0.68
C LEU A 125 2.02 7.70 -0.21
N LEU A 126 2.28 6.54 0.38
CA LEU A 126 3.63 6.11 0.73
C LEU A 126 4.52 6.03 -0.52
N THR A 127 4.02 5.44 -1.61
CA THR A 127 4.71 5.34 -2.90
C THR A 127 5.10 6.73 -3.41
N MET A 128 4.21 7.71 -3.31
CA MET A 128 4.48 9.10 -3.70
C MET A 128 5.67 9.70 -2.93
N PHE A 129 5.71 9.52 -1.61
CA PHE A 129 6.80 10.05 -0.79
C PHE A 129 8.12 9.31 -1.03
N VAL A 130 8.08 7.99 -1.25
CA VAL A 130 9.25 7.17 -1.59
C VAL A 130 9.83 7.59 -2.94
N LEU A 131 9.00 7.79 -3.98
CA LEU A 131 9.45 8.28 -5.28
C LEU A 131 10.04 9.70 -5.19
N ARG A 132 9.40 10.61 -4.45
CA ARG A 132 9.94 11.96 -4.23
C ARG A 132 11.26 11.96 -3.49
N CYS A 133 11.40 11.09 -2.48
CA CYS A 133 12.67 10.89 -1.78
C CYS A 133 13.77 10.44 -2.75
N ALA A 134 13.51 9.43 -3.58
CA ALA A 134 14.46 8.95 -4.59
C ALA A 134 14.85 10.06 -5.60
N ILE A 135 13.87 10.80 -6.11
CA ILE A 135 14.11 11.91 -7.08
C ILE A 135 15.02 12.99 -6.46
N LEU A 136 14.73 13.43 -5.23
CA LEU A 136 15.53 14.46 -4.59
C LEU A 136 16.99 14.03 -4.40
N HIS A 137 17.22 12.79 -3.96
CA HIS A 137 18.57 12.26 -3.82
C HIS A 137 19.28 12.13 -5.16
N MET A 138 18.59 11.63 -6.19
CA MET A 138 19.16 11.53 -7.54
C MET A 138 19.56 12.91 -8.08
N LEU A 139 18.68 13.91 -7.97
CA LEU A 139 18.98 15.28 -8.38
C LEU A 139 20.14 15.89 -7.60
N ALA A 140 20.23 15.63 -6.29
CA ALA A 140 21.33 16.10 -5.46
C ALA A 140 22.66 15.50 -5.92
N VAL A 141 22.74 14.19 -6.15
CA VAL A 141 23.95 13.53 -6.62
C VAL A 141 24.35 14.06 -8.01
N CYS A 142 23.40 14.18 -8.95
CA CYS A 142 23.69 14.70 -10.29
C CYS A 142 24.25 16.14 -10.23
N ARG A 143 23.64 17.03 -9.45
CA ARG A 143 24.15 18.42 -9.26
C ARG A 143 25.53 18.45 -8.67
N LEU A 144 25.79 17.66 -7.63
CA LEU A 144 27.08 17.59 -6.98
C LEU A 144 28.17 17.00 -7.90
N GLN A 145 27.81 16.14 -8.85
CA GLN A 145 28.74 15.64 -9.88
C GLN A 145 29.06 16.70 -10.96
N GLU A 146 28.04 17.48 -11.37
CA GLU A 146 28.22 18.58 -12.35
C GLU A 146 29.11 19.68 -11.79
N GLU A 147 28.95 20.06 -10.51
CA GLU A 147 29.81 21.03 -9.84
C GLU A 147 31.27 20.57 -9.85
N LYS A 148 31.55 19.32 -9.49
CA LYS A 148 32.91 18.76 -9.52
C LYS A 148 33.54 18.75 -10.91
N SER A 149 32.74 18.63 -11.95
CA SER A 149 33.21 18.65 -13.36
C SER A 149 33.60 20.07 -13.83
N LYS A 150 32.94 21.12 -13.32
CA LYS A 150 33.19 22.52 -13.66
C LYS A 150 34.41 23.09 -12.91
N ASP A 151 34.66 22.61 -11.71
CA ASP A 151 35.72 23.14 -10.81
C ASP A 151 37.12 22.58 -11.09
N ARG A 152 37.39 22.01 -12.25
CA ARG A 152 38.75 21.53 -12.61
C ARG A 152 39.82 22.61 -12.62
N TYR A 153 39.44 23.90 -12.47
CA TYR A 153 40.33 25.07 -12.52
C TYR A 153 40.15 26.08 -11.40
N VAL A 154 39.35 25.84 -10.37
CA VAL A 154 39.11 26.79 -9.28
C VAL A 154 39.39 26.13 -7.91
N ILE A 155 40.15 26.90 -7.12
CA ILE A 155 40.66 26.66 -5.76
C ILE A 155 39.79 25.74 -4.86
N PRO A 156 40.42 24.86 -4.01
CA PRO A 156 39.72 23.82 -3.23
C PRO A 156 38.73 24.29 -2.15
N GLU A 157 38.48 25.58 -1.99
CA GLU A 157 37.79 26.16 -0.83
C GLU A 157 36.26 26.24 -0.94
N LYS A 158 35.64 25.92 -2.07
CA LYS A 158 34.15 25.83 -2.17
C LYS A 158 33.70 24.48 -2.63
N ILE A 159 33.88 23.47 -1.80
CA ILE A 159 33.15 22.21 -1.93
C ILE A 159 31.66 22.55 -1.88
N GLY A 160 30.93 22.35 -2.97
CA GLY A 160 29.51 22.64 -3.08
C GLY A 160 28.73 22.09 -1.88
N SER A 161 28.22 22.98 -1.05
CA SER A 161 27.44 22.58 0.12
C SER A 161 26.04 22.15 -0.33
N LEU A 162 25.46 21.15 0.36
CA LEU A 162 24.08 20.78 0.15
C LEU A 162 23.15 21.99 0.30
N SER A 163 22.39 22.31 -0.75
CA SER A 163 21.46 23.44 -0.72
C SER A 163 20.35 23.17 0.30
N PHE A 164 20.19 24.12 1.24
CA PHE A 164 19.12 24.03 2.22
C PHE A 164 17.74 24.12 1.55
N VAL A 165 17.52 25.13 0.72
CA VAL A 165 16.23 25.42 0.10
C VAL A 165 15.85 24.38 -0.97
N ASN A 166 16.82 23.97 -1.80
CA ASN A 166 16.55 23.10 -2.95
C ASN A 166 16.66 21.61 -2.65
N PHE A 167 17.16 21.21 -1.47
CA PHE A 167 17.33 19.80 -1.12
C PHE A 167 16.97 19.49 0.33
N LEU A 168 17.64 20.09 1.33
CA LEU A 168 17.43 19.67 2.73
C LEU A 168 16.02 19.98 3.21
N LEU A 169 15.50 21.18 2.98
CA LEU A 169 14.15 21.55 3.41
C LEU A 169 13.05 20.75 2.70
N PRO A 170 13.03 20.60 1.35
CA PRO A 170 12.07 19.72 0.69
C PRO A 170 12.15 18.28 1.19
N LEU A 171 13.35 17.76 1.43
CA LEU A 171 13.53 16.41 1.94
C LEU A 171 13.03 16.27 3.39
N MET A 172 13.24 17.28 4.25
CA MET A 172 12.66 17.32 5.61
C MET A 172 11.13 17.23 5.56
N VAL A 173 10.50 18.02 4.69
CA VAL A 173 9.03 17.98 4.53
C VAL A 173 8.56 16.61 4.06
N ILE A 174 9.24 16.03 3.07
CA ILE A 174 8.90 14.70 2.55
C ILE A 174 9.12 13.61 3.60
N THR A 175 10.19 13.72 4.39
CA THR A 175 10.47 12.77 5.48
C THR A 175 9.42 12.87 6.59
N TYR A 176 9.06 14.08 7.00
CA TYR A 176 8.00 14.32 7.97
C TYR A 176 6.66 13.71 7.52
N LEU A 177 6.21 14.05 6.31
CA LEU A 177 4.94 13.58 5.77
C LEU A 177 4.97 12.07 5.46
N GLY A 178 6.04 11.57 4.85
CA GLY A 178 6.20 10.17 4.50
C GLY A 178 6.21 9.26 5.73
N PHE A 179 6.93 9.66 6.78
CA PHE A 179 6.96 8.92 8.05
C PHE A 179 5.59 8.90 8.73
N LEU A 180 4.89 10.04 8.76
CA LEU A 180 3.54 10.14 9.30
C LEU A 180 2.44 9.61 8.34
N THR A 181 2.82 9.10 7.17
CA THR A 181 1.94 8.33 6.28
C THR A 181 2.02 6.84 6.58
N GLN A 182 3.26 6.29 6.65
CA GLN A 182 3.49 4.88 6.97
C GLN A 182 4.96 4.69 7.42
N TYR A 183 5.17 3.96 8.50
CA TYR A 183 6.50 3.76 9.10
C TYR A 183 7.49 3.03 8.17
N TYR A 184 7.02 2.28 7.19
CA TYR A 184 7.89 1.67 6.17
C TYR A 184 8.65 2.70 5.32
N TYR A 185 8.22 3.97 5.29
CA TYR A 185 9.01 5.06 4.71
C TYR A 185 10.41 5.16 5.32
N PHE A 186 10.51 4.94 6.64
CA PHE A 186 11.79 4.97 7.35
C PHE A 186 12.79 3.94 6.81
N ILE A 187 12.32 2.75 6.43
CA ILE A 187 13.18 1.68 5.87
C ILE A 187 13.81 2.15 4.55
N PHE A 188 13.00 2.72 3.65
CA PHE A 188 13.51 3.23 2.39
C PHE A 188 14.50 4.39 2.59
N LEU A 189 14.11 5.36 3.42
CA LEU A 189 14.97 6.52 3.76
C LEU A 189 16.29 6.06 4.40
N PHE A 190 16.28 5.05 5.26
CA PHE A 190 17.49 4.54 5.90
C PHE A 190 18.53 4.09 4.87
N TYR A 191 18.12 3.24 3.92
CA TYR A 191 19.03 2.76 2.87
C TYR A 191 19.46 3.89 1.91
N MET A 192 18.55 4.78 1.56
CA MET A 192 18.88 5.99 0.79
C MET A 192 19.91 6.85 1.53
N ALA A 193 19.71 7.07 2.83
CA ALA A 193 20.58 7.89 3.65
C ALA A 193 21.96 7.27 3.81
N VAL A 194 22.05 5.97 4.02
CA VAL A 194 23.34 5.25 4.09
C VAL A 194 24.09 5.38 2.77
N GLY A 195 23.43 5.06 1.65
CA GLY A 195 24.06 5.15 0.33
C GLY A 195 24.48 6.58 -0.04
N PHE A 196 23.62 7.57 0.25
CA PHE A 196 23.91 8.97 0.00
C PHE A 196 25.01 9.52 0.94
N GLY A 197 24.98 9.14 2.21
CA GLY A 197 26.01 9.50 3.18
C GLY A 197 27.39 8.94 2.80
N MET A 198 27.44 7.67 2.33
CA MET A 198 28.67 7.08 1.80
C MET A 198 29.20 7.86 0.58
N TYR A 199 28.31 8.25 -0.33
CA TYR A 199 28.68 9.09 -1.47
C TYR A 199 29.22 10.45 -1.04
N LEU A 200 28.58 11.16 -0.12
CA LEU A 200 29.01 12.44 0.40
C LEU A 200 30.40 12.35 1.06
N PHE A 201 30.57 11.34 1.93
CA PHE A 201 31.86 11.13 2.60
C PHE A 201 32.97 10.80 1.59
N TRP A 202 32.70 9.93 0.62
CA TRP A 202 33.69 9.61 -0.43
C TRP A 202 34.06 10.83 -1.28
N ARG A 203 33.07 11.69 -1.60
CA ARG A 203 33.23 12.88 -2.43
C ARG A 203 34.02 13.98 -1.70
N ASP A 204 33.57 14.31 -0.49
CA ASP A 204 34.00 15.49 0.24
C ASP A 204 35.23 15.24 1.14
N ARG A 205 35.49 13.97 1.44
CA ARG A 205 36.50 13.53 2.40
C ARG A 205 36.37 14.17 3.79
N ASN A 206 35.22 14.72 4.12
CA ASN A 206 34.85 15.23 5.42
C ASN A 206 33.40 14.90 5.76
N LEU A 207 33.03 15.08 7.01
CA LEU A 207 31.72 14.71 7.53
C LEU A 207 30.70 15.86 7.52
N TRP A 208 31.09 17.08 7.11
CA TRP A 208 30.25 18.26 7.28
C TRP A 208 28.88 18.14 6.56
N ASN A 209 28.90 17.76 5.29
CA ASN A 209 27.67 17.57 4.54
C ASN A 209 26.86 16.35 5.04
N CYS A 210 27.53 15.29 5.50
CA CYS A 210 26.84 14.15 6.15
C CYS A 210 26.12 14.58 7.43
N LEU A 211 26.79 15.40 8.27
CA LEU A 211 26.18 15.91 9.51
C LEU A 211 25.00 16.84 9.23
N ARG A 212 25.12 17.76 8.26
CA ARG A 212 24.01 18.65 7.84
C ARG A 212 22.81 17.84 7.33
N TYR A 213 23.07 16.84 6.50
CA TYR A 213 22.05 15.93 6.00
C TYR A 213 21.39 15.17 7.15
N GLY A 214 22.17 14.51 8.01
CA GLY A 214 21.67 13.76 9.17
C GLY A 214 20.88 14.63 10.13
N ALA A 215 21.37 15.84 10.43
CA ALA A 215 20.67 16.81 11.29
C ALA A 215 19.31 17.24 10.70
N SER A 216 19.24 17.44 9.37
CA SER A 216 17.98 17.77 8.71
C SER A 216 16.95 16.63 8.83
N GLN A 217 17.38 15.38 8.65
CA GLN A 217 16.48 14.23 8.78
C GLN A 217 16.06 14.01 10.24
N MET A 218 16.97 14.18 11.18
CA MET A 218 16.66 14.12 12.61
C MET A 218 15.63 15.20 13.01
N ALA A 219 15.77 16.42 12.49
CA ALA A 219 14.79 17.48 12.72
C ALA A 219 13.40 17.12 12.19
N ALA A 220 13.30 16.44 11.03
CA ALA A 220 12.04 15.96 10.51
C ALA A 220 11.40 14.90 11.42
N PHE A 221 12.17 13.96 11.97
CA PHE A 221 11.66 12.95 12.92
C PHE A 221 11.27 13.57 14.27
N VAL A 222 12.04 14.53 14.77
CA VAL A 222 11.68 15.27 16.00
C VAL A 222 10.34 15.99 15.78
N LEU A 223 10.17 16.67 14.65
CA LEU A 223 8.91 17.33 14.31
C LEU A 223 7.76 16.32 14.21
N ALA A 224 7.97 15.15 13.61
CA ALA A 224 6.99 14.10 13.53
C ALA A 224 6.58 13.58 14.92
N TYR A 225 7.55 13.37 15.81
CA TYR A 225 7.29 12.98 17.19
C TYR A 225 6.50 14.05 17.95
N LEU A 226 6.88 15.32 17.84
CA LEU A 226 6.17 16.43 18.50
C LEU A 226 4.73 16.56 18.00
N THR A 227 4.49 16.32 16.70
CA THR A 227 3.16 16.35 16.10
C THR A 227 2.33 15.14 16.50
N TYR A 228 2.96 13.96 16.54
CA TYR A 228 2.28 12.68 16.78
C TYR A 228 3.12 11.75 17.69
N PRO A 229 3.12 11.97 19.00
CA PRO A 229 3.95 11.21 19.95
C PRO A 229 3.69 9.70 19.94
N SER A 230 2.47 9.27 19.59
CA SER A 230 2.09 7.85 19.53
C SER A 230 2.93 7.04 18.53
N CYS A 231 3.62 7.69 17.58
CA CYS A 231 4.42 7.03 16.55
C CYS A 231 5.48 6.08 17.14
N LEU A 232 6.16 6.46 18.21
CA LEU A 232 7.17 5.60 18.85
C LEU A 232 6.54 4.39 19.53
N GLY A 233 5.40 4.59 20.21
CA GLY A 233 4.65 3.50 20.81
C GLY A 233 4.18 2.49 19.77
N GLN A 234 3.61 2.97 18.68
CA GLN A 234 3.12 2.13 17.57
C GLN A 234 4.24 1.36 16.87
N MET A 235 5.43 1.99 16.66
CA MET A 235 6.56 1.33 16.03
C MET A 235 7.21 0.24 16.88
N PHE A 236 7.37 0.47 18.20
CA PHE A 236 8.21 -0.38 19.05
C PHE A 236 7.42 -1.22 20.05
N ARG A 237 6.24 -0.79 20.47
CA ARG A 237 5.43 -1.45 21.49
C ARG A 237 4.08 -1.95 20.99
N GLY A 238 3.59 -1.41 19.89
CA GLY A 238 2.34 -1.86 19.26
C GLY A 238 2.48 -3.28 18.72
N GLN A 239 1.38 -4.01 18.65
CA GLN A 239 1.34 -5.40 18.18
C GLN A 239 2.10 -5.60 16.86
N ARG A 240 1.92 -4.69 15.88
CA ARG A 240 2.59 -4.76 14.57
C ARG A 240 4.10 -4.54 14.66
N GLY A 241 4.54 -3.60 15.53
CA GLY A 241 5.96 -3.35 15.76
C GLY A 241 6.65 -4.52 16.45
N ALA A 242 6.01 -5.11 17.45
CA ALA A 242 6.50 -6.31 18.12
C ALA A 242 6.63 -7.49 17.16
N GLN A 243 5.60 -7.79 16.36
CA GLN A 243 5.64 -8.84 15.33
C GLN A 243 6.72 -8.60 14.27
N ALA A 244 6.91 -7.36 13.83
CA ALA A 244 7.96 -7.01 12.87
C ALA A 244 9.35 -7.25 13.45
N THR A 245 9.57 -6.92 14.73
CA THR A 245 10.83 -7.15 15.45
C THR A 245 11.10 -8.63 15.63
N GLU A 246 10.12 -9.40 16.06
CA GLU A 246 10.23 -10.86 16.19
C GLU A 246 10.58 -11.50 14.84
N ASN A 247 9.83 -11.18 13.79
CA ASN A 247 10.11 -11.67 12.44
C ASN A 247 11.50 -11.29 11.95
N PHE A 248 12.01 -10.10 12.31
CA PHE A 248 13.34 -9.65 11.88
C PHE A 248 14.45 -10.53 12.45
N PHE A 249 14.35 -10.94 13.70
CA PHE A 249 15.36 -11.78 14.38
C PHE A 249 15.17 -13.28 14.15
N GLU A 250 14.00 -13.74 13.69
CA GLU A 250 13.73 -15.14 13.38
C GLU A 250 14.40 -15.57 12.08
N LEU A 251 15.59 -16.19 12.15
CA LEU A 251 16.38 -16.52 10.96
C LEU A 251 15.84 -17.70 10.16
N SER A 252 15.13 -18.64 10.80
CA SER A 252 14.67 -19.89 10.19
C SER A 252 13.69 -19.65 9.03
N ASN A 253 12.86 -18.61 9.09
CA ASN A 253 11.82 -18.30 8.10
C ASN A 253 12.29 -17.37 6.96
N THR A 254 13.55 -16.92 6.98
CA THR A 254 14.06 -15.85 6.11
C THR A 254 13.91 -16.18 4.61
N MET A 255 14.37 -17.38 4.20
CA MET A 255 14.31 -17.79 2.80
C MET A 255 12.88 -17.97 2.30
N MET A 256 12.00 -18.54 3.14
CA MET A 256 10.57 -18.71 2.83
C MET A 256 9.91 -17.35 2.60
N ARG A 257 10.17 -16.36 3.46
CA ARG A 257 9.60 -15.01 3.34
C ARG A 257 10.11 -14.28 2.10
N PHE A 258 11.39 -14.38 1.78
CA PHE A 258 11.94 -13.77 0.56
C PHE A 258 11.34 -14.39 -0.69
N ARG A 259 11.24 -15.71 -0.73
CA ARG A 259 10.60 -16.42 -1.84
C ARG A 259 9.15 -15.98 -1.99
N PHE A 260 8.39 -15.94 -0.91
CA PHE A 260 7.00 -15.49 -0.92
C PHE A 260 6.84 -14.10 -1.58
N PHE A 261 7.64 -13.09 -1.19
CA PHE A 261 7.55 -11.76 -1.78
C PHE A 261 8.12 -11.68 -3.20
N LEU A 262 9.08 -12.55 -3.56
CA LEU A 262 9.53 -12.69 -4.94
C LEU A 262 8.45 -13.31 -5.83
N ASP A 263 7.73 -14.31 -5.33
CA ASP A 263 6.61 -14.92 -6.05
C ASP A 263 5.48 -13.90 -6.28
N LEU A 264 5.17 -13.04 -5.28
CA LEU A 264 4.22 -11.93 -5.44
C LEU A 264 4.70 -10.90 -6.47
N LEU A 265 5.98 -10.52 -6.44
CA LEU A 265 6.55 -9.61 -7.44
C LEU A 265 6.45 -10.20 -8.84
N ASP A 266 6.82 -11.48 -9.01
CA ASP A 266 6.77 -12.18 -10.29
C ASP A 266 5.32 -12.28 -10.80
N GLU A 267 4.39 -12.64 -9.96
CA GLU A 267 2.99 -12.85 -10.35
C GLU A 267 2.28 -11.53 -10.68
N TYR A 268 2.37 -10.53 -9.79
CA TYR A 268 1.55 -9.31 -9.87
C TYR A 268 2.19 -8.18 -10.69
N VAL A 269 3.50 -8.23 -10.93
CA VAL A 269 4.21 -7.22 -11.74
C VAL A 269 4.68 -7.80 -13.07
N PHE A 270 5.23 -9.02 -13.08
CA PHE A 270 5.84 -9.59 -14.27
C PHE A 270 5.03 -10.71 -14.93
N GLY A 271 3.84 -11.05 -14.42
CA GLY A 271 2.97 -12.08 -14.99
C GLY A 271 3.63 -13.46 -15.06
N LYS A 272 4.45 -13.81 -14.07
CA LYS A 272 5.27 -15.04 -13.98
C LYS A 272 6.41 -15.12 -15.00
N LEU A 273 6.86 -13.98 -15.54
CA LEU A 273 7.94 -13.89 -16.52
C LEU A 273 9.22 -13.22 -15.99
N LEU A 274 9.34 -12.97 -14.68
CA LEU A 274 10.54 -12.35 -14.08
C LEU A 274 11.82 -13.11 -14.44
N ALA A 275 11.77 -14.44 -14.42
CA ALA A 275 12.91 -15.28 -14.81
C ALA A 275 13.32 -15.04 -16.27
N ALA A 276 12.37 -14.86 -17.18
CA ALA A 276 12.66 -14.54 -18.58
C ALA A 276 13.33 -13.17 -18.72
N PHE A 277 12.86 -12.15 -18.01
CA PHE A 277 13.52 -10.83 -17.99
C PHE A 277 14.95 -10.92 -17.45
N LEU A 278 15.18 -11.69 -16.39
CA LEU A 278 16.52 -11.91 -15.83
C LEU A 278 17.43 -12.65 -16.81
N LEU A 279 16.93 -13.64 -17.53
CA LEU A 279 17.69 -14.35 -18.58
C LEU A 279 18.08 -13.41 -19.70
N VAL A 280 17.22 -12.47 -20.10
CA VAL A 280 17.56 -11.41 -21.08
C VAL A 280 18.71 -10.54 -20.56
N VAL A 281 18.66 -10.12 -19.29
CA VAL A 281 19.76 -9.34 -18.66
C VAL A 281 21.07 -10.13 -18.70
N ILE A 282 21.05 -11.40 -18.29
CA ILE A 282 22.22 -12.27 -18.28
C ILE A 282 22.76 -12.47 -19.70
N GLY A 283 21.89 -12.76 -20.66
CA GLY A 283 22.26 -12.93 -22.08
C GLY A 283 22.92 -11.68 -22.67
N LEU A 284 22.36 -10.50 -22.43
CA LEU A 284 22.95 -9.24 -22.87
C LEU A 284 24.29 -8.96 -22.18
N PHE A 285 24.40 -9.25 -20.88
CA PHE A 285 25.65 -9.10 -20.14
C PHE A 285 26.76 -10.02 -20.72
N LEU A 286 26.45 -11.29 -20.96
CA LEU A 286 27.40 -12.25 -21.56
C LEU A 286 27.79 -11.81 -22.98
N LEU A 287 26.85 -11.33 -23.78
CA LEU A 287 27.13 -10.81 -25.13
C LEU A 287 28.09 -9.62 -25.06
N LEU A 288 27.91 -8.69 -24.12
CA LEU A 288 28.83 -7.57 -23.92
C LEU A 288 30.21 -8.03 -23.50
N TYR A 289 30.27 -8.99 -22.55
CA TYR A 289 31.52 -9.54 -22.04
C TYR A 289 32.36 -10.15 -23.15
N PHE A 290 31.75 -11.02 -23.99
CA PHE A 290 32.47 -11.66 -25.13
C PHE A 290 32.87 -10.66 -26.21
N ARG A 291 32.03 -9.63 -26.50
CA ARG A 291 32.41 -8.58 -27.47
C ARG A 291 33.58 -7.73 -27.01
N ARG A 292 33.63 -7.39 -25.71
CA ARG A 292 34.75 -6.63 -25.12
C ARG A 292 36.05 -7.42 -25.20
N SER A 293 36.00 -8.71 -24.93
CA SER A 293 37.14 -9.63 -25.00
C SER A 293 37.69 -9.73 -26.44
N SER A 294 36.84 -9.56 -27.45
CA SER A 294 37.20 -9.64 -28.87
C SER A 294 37.73 -8.33 -29.50
N GLY A 295 37.99 -7.30 -28.70
CA GLY A 295 38.61 -6.02 -29.15
C GLY A 295 37.72 -5.16 -30.11
N LYS A 296 36.45 -5.52 -30.32
CA LYS A 296 35.54 -4.86 -31.28
C LYS A 296 34.71 -3.71 -30.70
N SER A 297 35.10 -3.16 -29.56
CA SER A 297 34.31 -2.14 -28.84
C SER A 297 34.82 -0.74 -29.18
N SER A 298 34.22 -0.08 -30.14
CA SER A 298 34.21 1.39 -30.31
C SER A 298 32.91 1.94 -29.69
N VAL A 299 32.65 1.69 -28.41
CA VAL A 299 31.48 2.20 -27.74
C VAL A 299 31.80 3.55 -27.11
N GLN A 300 31.21 4.60 -27.66
CA GLN A 300 31.21 5.92 -27.06
C GLN A 300 30.47 5.81 -25.69
N ASP A 301 31.25 5.71 -24.62
CA ASP A 301 30.72 5.61 -23.25
C ASP A 301 29.91 6.89 -22.93
N ARG A 302 28.59 6.85 -23.12
CA ARG A 302 27.74 7.75 -22.36
C ARG A 302 27.86 7.30 -20.90
N ALA A 303 28.49 8.11 -20.10
CA ALA A 303 28.68 7.84 -18.69
C ALA A 303 27.31 7.69 -18.02
N VAL A 304 26.91 6.45 -17.77
CA VAL A 304 25.78 6.17 -16.92
C VAL A 304 26.13 6.71 -15.53
N PRO A 305 25.26 7.48 -14.89
CA PRO A 305 25.53 8.04 -13.56
C PRO A 305 25.50 6.91 -12.51
N TRP A 306 26.62 6.24 -12.32
CA TRP A 306 26.72 5.04 -11.47
C TRP A 306 26.31 5.27 -10.03
N TRP A 307 26.68 6.42 -9.45
CA TRP A 307 26.38 6.70 -8.06
C TRP A 307 24.86 6.83 -7.78
N PRO A 308 24.11 7.67 -8.54
CA PRO A 308 22.67 7.77 -8.32
C PRO A 308 21.95 6.43 -8.49
N LEU A 309 22.30 5.66 -9.52
CA LEU A 309 21.70 4.34 -9.76
C LEU A 309 22.12 3.32 -8.70
N GLY A 310 23.40 3.35 -8.26
CA GLY A 310 23.89 2.47 -7.20
C GLY A 310 23.17 2.71 -5.87
N ILE A 311 22.99 3.99 -5.51
CA ILE A 311 22.24 4.37 -4.30
C ILE A 311 20.78 3.94 -4.40
N LEU A 312 20.15 4.18 -5.55
CA LEU A 312 18.76 3.76 -5.78
C LEU A 312 18.62 2.24 -5.70
N CYS A 313 19.50 1.50 -6.38
CA CYS A 313 19.51 0.03 -6.33
C CYS A 313 19.67 -0.50 -4.90
N PHE A 314 20.61 0.08 -4.14
CA PHE A 314 20.85 -0.27 -2.75
C PHE A 314 19.61 0.01 -1.87
N ALA A 315 18.94 1.16 -2.07
CA ALA A 315 17.74 1.51 -1.31
C ALA A 315 16.55 0.61 -1.66
N VAL A 316 16.33 0.33 -2.95
CA VAL A 316 15.25 -0.56 -3.41
C VAL A 316 15.47 -1.99 -2.90
N ALA A 317 16.67 -2.53 -3.06
CA ALA A 317 17.00 -3.87 -2.57
C ALA A 317 16.90 -3.95 -1.04
N GLY A 318 17.45 -2.97 -0.32
CA GLY A 318 17.38 -2.90 1.14
C GLY A 318 15.95 -2.83 1.65
N TYR A 319 15.11 -1.99 1.03
CA TYR A 319 13.68 -1.92 1.36
C TYR A 319 13.01 -3.27 1.11
N PHE A 320 13.14 -3.82 -0.10
CA PHE A 320 12.51 -5.09 -0.47
C PHE A 320 12.87 -6.21 0.50
N LEU A 321 14.16 -6.39 0.80
CA LEU A 321 14.62 -7.44 1.70
C LEU A 321 14.14 -7.22 3.15
N THR A 322 14.23 -5.99 3.67
CA THR A 322 13.81 -5.70 5.05
C THR A 322 12.30 -5.83 5.21
N VAL A 323 11.52 -5.31 4.27
CA VAL A 323 10.06 -5.42 4.31
C VAL A 323 9.61 -6.87 4.12
N SER A 324 10.23 -7.62 3.22
CA SER A 324 9.95 -9.06 3.10
C SER A 324 10.19 -9.81 4.41
N LYS A 325 11.20 -9.38 5.18
CA LYS A 325 11.53 -9.97 6.46
C LYS A 325 10.55 -9.61 7.57
N THR A 326 10.05 -8.39 7.59
CA THR A 326 9.28 -7.82 8.72
C THR A 326 7.77 -7.77 8.51
N ALA A 327 7.30 -7.69 7.26
CA ALA A 327 5.88 -7.56 6.95
C ALA A 327 5.08 -8.82 7.29
N LEU A 328 3.78 -8.69 7.46
CA LEU A 328 2.89 -9.82 7.69
C LEU A 328 2.71 -10.65 6.42
N LEU A 329 2.61 -11.95 6.58
CA LEU A 329 2.25 -12.88 5.51
C LEU A 329 0.73 -13.11 5.55
N LEU A 330 0.00 -12.43 4.69
CA LEU A 330 -1.46 -12.44 4.58
C LEU A 330 -1.90 -12.87 3.18
N GLY A 331 -1.26 -13.88 2.61
CA GLY A 331 -1.49 -14.28 1.23
C GLY A 331 -1.22 -13.13 0.25
N ASP A 332 -1.99 -13.05 -0.81
CA ASP A 332 -1.85 -12.07 -1.90
C ASP A 332 -1.97 -10.62 -1.43
N THR A 333 -2.73 -10.38 -0.37
CA THR A 333 -2.89 -9.03 0.21
C THR A 333 -1.59 -8.46 0.80
N SER A 334 -0.57 -9.29 1.05
CA SER A 334 0.77 -8.85 1.47
C SER A 334 1.51 -8.06 0.40
N ASN A 335 1.07 -8.15 -0.85
CA ASN A 335 1.60 -7.41 -2.00
C ASN A 335 1.68 -5.90 -1.72
N ARG A 336 0.73 -5.34 -0.97
CA ARG A 336 0.67 -3.93 -0.57
C ARG A 336 1.95 -3.40 0.10
N TYR A 337 2.68 -4.23 0.81
CA TYR A 337 3.87 -3.80 1.53
C TYR A 337 5.05 -3.47 0.61
N GLN A 338 5.09 -4.04 -0.59
CA GLN A 338 6.14 -3.85 -1.58
C GLN A 338 5.77 -2.87 -2.70
N LEU A 339 4.51 -2.43 -2.81
CA LEU A 339 4.05 -1.46 -3.81
C LEU A 339 4.97 -0.23 -3.94
N PRO A 340 5.51 0.36 -2.84
CA PRO A 340 6.35 1.55 -2.93
C PRO A 340 7.61 1.38 -3.79
N VAL A 341 8.11 0.16 -3.97
CA VAL A 341 9.35 -0.10 -4.69
C VAL A 341 9.18 -0.84 -6.02
N TYR A 342 8.00 -1.38 -6.31
CA TYR A 342 7.77 -2.16 -7.52
C TYR A 342 8.06 -1.38 -8.81
N GLY A 343 7.56 -0.15 -8.94
CA GLY A 343 7.86 0.70 -10.09
C GLY A 343 9.36 0.99 -10.27
N MET A 344 10.10 1.11 -9.15
CA MET A 344 11.55 1.28 -9.20
C MET A 344 12.29 -0.02 -9.53
N ILE A 345 11.77 -1.20 -9.15
CA ILE A 345 12.31 -2.50 -9.59
C ILE A 345 12.18 -2.63 -11.10
N VAL A 346 11.00 -2.28 -11.66
CA VAL A 346 10.80 -2.25 -13.12
C VAL A 346 11.76 -1.28 -13.79
N LEU A 347 11.94 -0.08 -13.23
CA LEU A 347 12.91 0.90 -13.72
C LEU A 347 14.33 0.33 -13.76
N LEU A 348 14.79 -0.29 -12.68
CA LEU A 348 16.16 -0.84 -12.61
C LEU A 348 16.36 -1.97 -13.60
N LEU A 349 15.38 -2.86 -13.74
CA LEU A 349 15.44 -3.98 -14.69
C LEU A 349 15.41 -3.51 -16.14
N PHE A 350 14.44 -2.66 -16.50
CA PHE A 350 14.30 -2.14 -17.87
C PHE A 350 15.47 -1.20 -18.22
N GLY A 351 15.95 -0.42 -17.27
CA GLY A 351 17.15 0.41 -17.42
C GLY A 351 18.40 -0.42 -17.70
N ALA A 352 18.57 -1.54 -17.00
CA ALA A 352 19.65 -2.48 -17.25
C ALA A 352 19.56 -3.12 -18.65
N ILE A 353 18.39 -3.63 -19.03
CA ILE A 353 18.13 -4.19 -20.36
C ILE A 353 18.43 -3.13 -21.44
N TYR A 354 17.85 -1.94 -21.29
CA TYR A 354 18.00 -0.86 -22.27
C TYR A 354 19.47 -0.44 -22.44
N SER A 355 20.19 -0.20 -21.34
CA SER A 355 21.58 0.24 -21.38
C SER A 355 22.52 -0.81 -21.99
N MET A 356 22.27 -2.09 -21.72
CA MET A 356 23.02 -3.19 -22.32
C MET A 356 22.69 -3.38 -23.79
N TRP A 357 21.39 -3.28 -24.14
CA TRP A 357 20.94 -3.34 -25.53
C TRP A 357 21.58 -2.25 -26.40
N GLU A 358 21.57 -0.99 -25.96
CA GLU A 358 22.21 0.13 -26.67
C GLU A 358 23.70 -0.12 -26.99
N ARG A 359 24.39 -0.87 -26.11
CA ARG A 359 25.79 -1.22 -26.30
C ARG A 359 25.98 -2.44 -27.21
N CYS A 360 25.00 -3.34 -27.27
CA CYS A 360 25.07 -4.55 -28.10
C CYS A 360 24.68 -4.30 -29.56
N VAL A 361 23.73 -3.40 -29.82
CA VAL A 361 23.12 -3.23 -31.14
C VAL A 361 23.50 -1.86 -31.72
N PRO A 362 24.14 -1.77 -32.89
CA PRO A 362 24.48 -0.50 -33.53
C PRO A 362 23.21 0.31 -33.84
N ARG A 363 23.21 1.61 -33.57
CA ARG A 363 22.04 2.51 -33.79
C ARG A 363 21.50 2.49 -35.24
N LYS A 364 22.32 2.21 -36.26
CA LYS A 364 21.89 2.12 -37.65
C LYS A 364 20.93 0.96 -37.93
N SER A 365 20.88 -0.07 -37.09
CA SER A 365 20.00 -1.23 -37.24
C SER A 365 18.72 -1.14 -36.39
N TRP A 366 18.48 -0.01 -35.70
CA TRP A 366 17.27 0.19 -34.94
C TRP A 366 16.10 0.53 -35.84
N SER A 367 15.31 -0.47 -36.18
CA SER A 367 13.98 -0.24 -36.74
C SER A 367 12.99 0.09 -35.61
N VAL A 368 11.90 0.73 -35.95
CA VAL A 368 10.78 1.01 -35.02
C VAL A 368 10.16 -0.31 -34.50
N TYR A 369 10.26 -1.37 -35.31
CA TYR A 369 9.63 -2.67 -35.05
C TYR A 369 10.03 -3.35 -33.72
N PRO A 370 11.31 -3.42 -33.28
CA PRO A 370 11.63 -4.04 -32.02
C PRO A 370 11.05 -3.28 -30.79
N ALA A 371 11.00 -1.95 -30.85
CA ALA A 371 10.42 -1.17 -29.78
C ALA A 371 8.90 -1.39 -29.69
N VAL A 372 8.22 -1.45 -30.83
CA VAL A 372 6.78 -1.77 -30.90
C VAL A 372 6.53 -3.19 -30.40
N ALA A 373 7.35 -4.17 -30.81
CA ALA A 373 7.21 -5.55 -30.36
C ALA A 373 7.35 -5.67 -28.82
N VAL A 374 8.35 -5.01 -28.23
CA VAL A 374 8.51 -4.98 -26.76
C VAL A 374 7.30 -4.32 -26.10
N ALA A 375 6.82 -3.19 -26.61
CA ALA A 375 5.64 -2.52 -26.05
C ALA A 375 4.39 -3.42 -26.12
N VAL A 376 4.19 -4.12 -27.23
CA VAL A 376 3.07 -5.08 -27.40
C VAL A 376 3.20 -6.24 -26.41
N ILE A 377 4.40 -6.80 -26.24
CA ILE A 377 4.63 -7.88 -25.25
C ILE A 377 4.30 -7.40 -23.84
N CYS A 378 4.77 -6.21 -23.45
CA CYS A 378 4.45 -5.63 -22.14
C CYS A 378 2.94 -5.47 -21.94
N LEU A 379 2.23 -4.91 -22.94
CA LEU A 379 0.78 -4.74 -22.87
C LEU A 379 0.04 -6.09 -22.82
N VAL A 380 0.53 -7.12 -23.51
CA VAL A 380 -0.06 -8.46 -23.44
C VAL A 380 0.11 -9.06 -22.04
N ILE A 381 1.27 -8.87 -21.40
CA ILE A 381 1.52 -9.33 -20.01
C ILE A 381 0.54 -8.67 -19.06
N ASP A 382 0.42 -7.33 -19.13
CA ASP A 382 -0.46 -6.56 -18.27
C ASP A 382 -1.93 -6.95 -18.47
N PHE A 383 -2.36 -7.03 -19.74
CA PHE A 383 -3.74 -7.42 -20.07
C PHE A 383 -4.07 -8.84 -19.63
N ALA A 384 -3.15 -9.80 -19.83
CA ALA A 384 -3.33 -11.16 -19.34
C ALA A 384 -3.44 -11.22 -17.80
N GLY A 385 -2.64 -10.43 -17.09
CA GLY A 385 -2.72 -10.28 -15.65
C GLY A 385 -4.06 -9.75 -15.18
N LEU A 386 -4.58 -8.72 -15.83
CA LEU A 386 -5.89 -8.12 -15.51
C LEU A 386 -7.05 -9.08 -15.80
N MET A 387 -7.00 -9.78 -16.94
CA MET A 387 -8.05 -10.74 -17.33
C MET A 387 -8.06 -12.01 -16.47
N SER A 388 -6.97 -12.32 -15.78
CA SER A 388 -6.88 -13.48 -14.88
C SER A 388 -7.35 -13.21 -13.45
N ASN A 389 -8.08 -12.14 -13.20
CA ASN A 389 -8.57 -11.73 -11.87
C ASN A 389 -7.47 -11.54 -10.81
N LYS A 390 -6.29 -11.06 -11.24
CA LYS A 390 -5.15 -10.84 -10.33
C LYS A 390 -5.16 -9.50 -9.62
N VAL A 391 -6.23 -8.71 -9.73
CA VAL A 391 -6.38 -7.47 -8.95
C VAL A 391 -6.87 -7.83 -7.55
N VAL A 392 -6.01 -7.65 -6.58
CA VAL A 392 -6.31 -7.86 -5.16
C VAL A 392 -7.19 -6.71 -4.63
N PHE A 393 -8.00 -6.95 -3.61
CA PHE A 393 -8.90 -5.98 -2.95
C PHE A 393 -10.14 -5.56 -3.76
N LEU A 394 -10.52 -6.29 -4.79
CA LEU A 394 -11.78 -6.05 -5.51
C LEU A 394 -12.99 -6.64 -4.80
N TYR A 395 -12.78 -7.75 -4.07
CA TYR A 395 -13.81 -8.49 -3.35
C TYR A 395 -15.10 -8.65 -4.18
N PRO A 396 -15.06 -9.38 -5.30
CA PRO A 396 -16.23 -9.52 -6.19
C PRO A 396 -17.40 -10.25 -5.51
N GLU A 397 -17.13 -11.11 -4.53
CA GLU A 397 -18.05 -11.81 -3.65
C GLU A 397 -18.95 -10.86 -2.87
N ASP A 398 -18.46 -9.72 -2.40
CA ASP A 398 -19.23 -8.71 -1.65
C ASP A 398 -20.50 -8.27 -2.40
N ARG A 399 -20.51 -8.37 -3.74
CA ARG A 399 -21.68 -8.01 -4.55
C ARG A 399 -22.84 -8.97 -4.36
N GLU A 400 -22.55 -10.26 -4.27
CA GLU A 400 -23.57 -11.32 -4.07
C GLU A 400 -24.12 -11.24 -2.66
N GLN A 401 -23.26 -11.00 -1.69
CA GLN A 401 -23.58 -10.83 -0.27
C GLN A 401 -24.48 -9.61 -0.04
N VAL A 402 -24.08 -8.44 -0.54
CA VAL A 402 -24.91 -7.22 -0.50
C VAL A 402 -26.23 -7.41 -1.26
N ALA A 403 -26.23 -8.09 -2.40
CA ALA A 403 -27.44 -8.38 -3.13
C ALA A 403 -28.37 -9.35 -2.38
N PHE A 404 -27.82 -10.29 -1.61
CA PHE A 404 -28.62 -11.13 -0.70
C PHE A 404 -29.25 -10.28 0.39
N ALA A 405 -28.48 -9.46 1.09
CA ALA A 405 -28.98 -8.56 2.14
C ALA A 405 -30.09 -7.64 1.61
N ALA A 406 -29.87 -7.02 0.44
CA ALA A 406 -30.86 -6.17 -0.21
C ALA A 406 -32.18 -6.92 -0.53
N ARG A 407 -32.10 -8.17 -1.00
CA ARG A 407 -33.31 -8.99 -1.25
C ARG A 407 -34.05 -9.30 0.04
N GLN A 408 -33.34 -9.66 1.11
CA GLN A 408 -33.97 -9.95 2.40
C GLN A 408 -34.59 -8.70 3.03
N ALA A 409 -33.90 -7.56 2.94
CA ALA A 409 -34.45 -6.29 3.38
C ALA A 409 -35.73 -5.89 2.63
N GLN A 410 -35.76 -6.06 1.29
CA GLN A 410 -36.96 -5.84 0.48
C GLN A 410 -38.11 -6.81 0.81
N ALA A 411 -37.80 -8.00 1.26
CA ALA A 411 -38.80 -8.98 1.73
C ALA A 411 -39.33 -8.65 3.16
N GLY A 412 -38.71 -7.66 3.83
CA GLY A 412 -39.04 -7.31 5.21
C GLY A 412 -38.54 -8.36 6.22
N THR A 413 -37.54 -9.16 5.85
CA THR A 413 -36.92 -10.16 6.74
C THR A 413 -36.12 -9.44 7.84
N PRO A 414 -36.40 -9.64 9.12
CA PRO A 414 -35.60 -9.07 10.18
C PRO A 414 -34.17 -9.62 10.17
N VAL A 415 -33.21 -8.81 10.64
CA VAL A 415 -31.80 -9.19 10.70
C VAL A 415 -31.27 -9.01 12.11
N ILE A 416 -30.46 -9.97 12.56
CA ILE A 416 -29.76 -9.92 13.84
C ILE A 416 -28.26 -10.13 13.61
N TYR A 417 -27.44 -9.44 14.39
CA TYR A 417 -26.01 -9.68 14.47
C TYR A 417 -25.63 -10.13 15.88
N LEU A 418 -25.17 -11.36 16.01
CA LEU A 418 -24.69 -11.93 17.26
C LEU A 418 -23.18 -11.80 17.35
N TYR A 419 -22.68 -10.92 18.23
CA TYR A 419 -21.25 -10.64 18.38
C TYR A 419 -20.67 -11.17 19.69
N ASN A 420 -19.39 -11.54 19.67
CA ASN A 420 -18.69 -11.97 20.87
C ASN A 420 -18.31 -10.79 21.76
N GLU A 421 -18.28 -11.01 23.07
CA GLU A 421 -17.87 -9.98 24.01
C GLU A 421 -16.46 -9.44 23.72
N GLY A 422 -16.34 -8.11 23.59
CA GLY A 422 -15.09 -7.42 23.26
C GLY A 422 -14.68 -7.50 21.77
N ALA A 423 -15.53 -8.07 20.89
CA ALA A 423 -15.30 -8.19 19.46
C ALA A 423 -16.39 -7.47 18.62
N ASP A 424 -17.08 -6.49 19.19
CA ASP A 424 -18.06 -5.62 18.54
C ASP A 424 -17.49 -4.89 17.30
N TRP A 425 -16.18 -4.66 17.26
CA TRP A 425 -15.49 -4.10 16.10
C TRP A 425 -15.58 -4.97 14.82
N CYS A 426 -15.86 -6.26 14.94
CA CYS A 426 -16.02 -7.17 13.81
C CYS A 426 -17.25 -6.82 12.94
N ILE A 427 -18.26 -6.17 13.54
CA ILE A 427 -19.48 -5.72 12.85
C ILE A 427 -19.18 -4.80 11.66
N TRP A 428 -18.02 -4.12 11.65
CA TRP A 428 -17.64 -3.25 10.54
C TRP A 428 -17.32 -3.98 9.24
N ASP A 429 -16.98 -5.25 9.32
CA ASP A 429 -16.61 -6.04 8.13
C ASP A 429 -17.78 -6.17 7.18
N VAL A 430 -18.98 -6.35 7.70
CA VAL A 430 -20.25 -6.52 6.96
C VAL A 430 -21.10 -5.24 6.87
N ALA A 431 -20.47 -4.07 7.03
CA ALA A 431 -21.18 -2.80 7.04
C ALA A 431 -22.01 -2.53 5.78
N ASN A 432 -21.52 -2.94 4.61
CA ASN A 432 -22.24 -2.74 3.34
C ASN A 432 -23.54 -3.53 3.28
N GLU A 433 -23.57 -4.69 3.87
CA GLU A 433 -24.74 -5.58 3.93
C GLU A 433 -25.77 -5.08 4.95
N LEU A 434 -25.28 -4.78 6.17
CA LEU A 434 -26.15 -4.30 7.24
C LEU A 434 -26.82 -2.96 6.91
N MET A 435 -26.20 -2.15 6.06
CA MET A 435 -26.79 -0.89 5.57
C MET A 435 -27.94 -1.07 4.57
N GLU A 436 -28.19 -2.27 4.07
CA GLU A 436 -29.35 -2.56 3.21
C GLU A 436 -30.65 -2.71 4.02
N TYR A 437 -30.55 -3.06 5.31
CA TYR A 437 -31.72 -3.23 6.21
C TYR A 437 -32.16 -1.90 6.82
N GLU A 438 -33.44 -1.76 7.14
CA GLU A 438 -33.99 -0.58 7.80
C GLU A 438 -33.48 -0.44 9.22
N GLU A 439 -33.38 -1.56 9.93
CA GLU A 439 -32.82 -1.68 11.27
C GLU A 439 -32.13 -3.02 11.48
N VAL A 440 -31.17 -3.09 12.41
CA VAL A 440 -30.41 -4.31 12.75
C VAL A 440 -30.48 -4.51 14.25
N TYR A 441 -30.78 -5.74 14.68
CA TYR A 441 -30.74 -6.10 16.10
C TYR A 441 -29.33 -6.60 16.48
N PHE A 442 -28.73 -5.99 17.47
CA PHE A 442 -27.41 -6.39 17.95
C PHE A 442 -27.52 -7.06 19.31
N ALA A 443 -26.94 -8.27 19.44
CA ALA A 443 -26.90 -8.99 20.70
C ALA A 443 -25.60 -9.76 20.87
N ARG A 444 -25.23 -10.04 22.14
CA ARG A 444 -24.05 -10.84 22.43
C ARG A 444 -24.36 -12.33 22.37
N THR A 445 -23.39 -13.09 21.88
CA THR A 445 -23.40 -14.55 21.96
C THR A 445 -23.44 -15.03 23.42
N GLY A 446 -24.12 -16.15 23.68
CA GLY A 446 -24.15 -16.80 25.00
C GLY A 446 -24.99 -16.11 26.08
N ARG A 447 -25.69 -14.99 25.81
CA ARG A 447 -26.54 -14.32 26.79
C ARG A 447 -27.99 -14.81 26.69
N GLU A 448 -28.50 -15.41 27.76
CA GLU A 448 -29.91 -15.78 27.91
C GLU A 448 -30.82 -14.52 27.99
N GLY A 449 -32.00 -14.60 27.38
CA GLY A 449 -33.06 -13.61 27.53
C GLY A 449 -33.01 -12.40 26.57
N GLN A 450 -31.96 -12.26 25.74
CA GLN A 450 -31.83 -11.13 24.79
C GLN A 450 -32.62 -11.28 23.49
N LEU A 451 -32.96 -12.52 23.08
CA LEU A 451 -33.70 -12.82 21.85
C LEU A 451 -35.23 -12.90 22.08
N THR A 452 -35.72 -12.19 23.09
CA THR A 452 -37.17 -12.17 23.46
C THR A 452 -37.93 -11.01 22.79
N ASP A 453 -37.28 -10.26 21.89
CA ASP A 453 -37.96 -9.19 21.16
C ASP A 453 -39.12 -9.73 20.32
N LYS A 454 -40.23 -8.97 20.27
CA LYS A 454 -41.47 -9.42 19.61
C LYS A 454 -41.31 -9.59 18.09
N THR A 455 -40.48 -8.78 17.47
CA THR A 455 -40.20 -8.87 16.03
C THR A 455 -39.43 -10.15 15.72
N ILE A 456 -38.43 -10.48 16.54
CA ILE A 456 -37.66 -11.71 16.42
C ILE A 456 -38.53 -12.93 16.73
N ALA A 457 -39.29 -12.90 17.83
CA ALA A 457 -40.14 -14.01 18.26
C ALA A 457 -41.32 -14.30 17.34
N GLY A 458 -41.75 -13.30 16.55
CA GLY A 458 -42.88 -13.44 15.60
C GLY A 458 -42.45 -13.65 14.15
N ALA A 459 -41.18 -13.61 13.83
CA ALA A 459 -40.67 -13.68 12.47
C ALA A 459 -40.91 -15.06 11.85
N SER A 460 -41.33 -15.09 10.56
CA SER A 460 -41.42 -16.31 9.75
C SER A 460 -40.11 -16.64 9.04
N ALA A 461 -39.21 -15.68 8.94
CA ALA A 461 -37.85 -15.85 8.47
C ALA A 461 -36.95 -14.84 9.19
N LEU A 462 -35.65 -15.13 9.32
CA LEU A 462 -34.65 -14.32 10.01
C LEU A 462 -33.29 -14.47 9.36
N VAL A 463 -32.57 -13.36 9.18
CA VAL A 463 -31.16 -13.37 8.79
C VAL A 463 -30.32 -13.23 10.05
N VAL A 464 -29.32 -14.10 10.21
CA VAL A 464 -28.46 -14.14 11.40
C VAL A 464 -27.01 -14.04 10.95
N TYR A 465 -26.35 -12.95 11.34
CA TYR A 465 -24.90 -12.82 11.29
C TYR A 465 -24.35 -13.33 12.62
N LEU A 466 -23.62 -14.41 12.62
CA LEU A 466 -23.08 -15.06 13.81
C LEU A 466 -21.56 -14.96 13.83
N ALA A 467 -21.01 -14.28 14.85
CA ALA A 467 -19.58 -14.06 14.97
C ALA A 467 -18.79 -15.37 15.07
N ASP A 468 -17.62 -15.40 14.40
CA ASP A 468 -16.68 -16.53 14.45
C ASP A 468 -16.33 -16.94 15.87
N GLY A 469 -16.23 -18.25 16.10
CA GLY A 469 -15.90 -18.84 17.39
C GLY A 469 -17.09 -18.98 18.34
N ALA A 470 -18.29 -18.52 17.96
CA ALA A 470 -19.52 -18.88 18.65
C ALA A 470 -19.92 -20.35 18.36
N ASP A 471 -20.61 -20.98 19.31
CA ASP A 471 -21.21 -22.30 19.06
C ASP A 471 -22.49 -22.15 18.24
N VAL A 472 -22.39 -22.44 16.95
CA VAL A 472 -23.50 -22.27 15.97
C VAL A 472 -24.73 -22.99 16.43
N GLN A 473 -24.63 -24.26 16.87
CA GLN A 473 -25.79 -25.06 17.26
C GLN A 473 -26.49 -24.46 18.49
N VAL A 474 -25.71 -24.04 19.46
CA VAL A 474 -26.24 -23.42 20.69
C VAL A 474 -26.98 -22.11 20.38
N GLU A 475 -26.42 -21.27 19.52
CA GLU A 475 -27.04 -19.98 19.20
C GLU A 475 -28.30 -20.16 18.33
N ILE A 476 -28.29 -21.08 17.36
CA ILE A 476 -29.47 -21.37 16.53
C ILE A 476 -30.57 -22.02 17.36
N ASP A 477 -30.25 -22.99 18.23
CA ASP A 477 -31.22 -23.63 19.13
C ASP A 477 -31.84 -22.59 20.07
N ARG A 478 -31.07 -21.59 20.52
CA ARG A 478 -31.57 -20.49 21.35
C ARG A 478 -32.56 -19.61 20.59
N ILE A 479 -32.31 -19.34 19.30
CA ILE A 479 -33.25 -18.59 18.46
C ILE A 479 -34.54 -19.40 18.25
N PHE A 480 -34.45 -20.70 17.93
CA PHE A 480 -35.60 -21.56 17.76
C PHE A 480 -36.42 -21.72 19.04
N ALA A 481 -35.78 -21.78 20.20
CA ALA A 481 -36.49 -21.80 21.49
C ALA A 481 -37.30 -20.51 21.74
N GLY A 482 -36.80 -19.36 21.25
CA GLY A 482 -37.47 -18.05 21.33
C GLY A 482 -38.52 -17.81 20.25
N ASN A 483 -38.42 -18.50 19.10
CA ASN A 483 -39.34 -18.36 17.97
C ASN A 483 -39.68 -19.72 17.35
N GLN A 484 -40.88 -20.24 17.70
CA GLN A 484 -41.39 -21.53 17.22
C GLN A 484 -41.84 -21.53 15.75
N ASN A 485 -41.87 -20.39 15.09
CA ASN A 485 -42.20 -20.30 13.67
C ASN A 485 -41.00 -20.67 12.79
N LEU A 486 -39.80 -20.71 13.35
CA LEU A 486 -38.56 -21.06 12.65
C LEU A 486 -38.24 -22.54 12.93
N THR A 487 -38.00 -23.31 11.88
CA THR A 487 -37.73 -24.77 11.99
C THR A 487 -36.43 -25.16 11.29
N ASP A 488 -36.01 -24.40 10.31
CA ASP A 488 -34.90 -24.72 9.43
C ASP A 488 -33.85 -23.60 9.43
N CYS A 489 -32.59 -24.00 9.21
CA CYS A 489 -31.44 -23.09 9.18
C CYS A 489 -30.52 -23.46 8.01
N GLU A 490 -30.18 -22.49 7.19
CA GLU A 490 -29.31 -22.67 6.05
C GLU A 490 -28.16 -21.65 6.10
N LEU A 491 -26.91 -22.13 6.02
CA LEU A 491 -25.73 -21.28 5.84
C LEU A 491 -25.78 -20.69 4.43
N GLN A 492 -25.76 -19.36 4.33
CA GLN A 492 -25.78 -18.66 3.06
C GLN A 492 -24.36 -18.40 2.54
N TYR A 493 -23.51 -17.86 3.40
CA TYR A 493 -22.08 -17.61 3.10
C TYR A 493 -21.29 -17.36 4.38
N GLU A 494 -19.96 -17.49 4.26
CA GLU A 494 -19.00 -17.21 5.29
C GLU A 494 -18.35 -15.84 5.03
N GLU A 495 -18.23 -15.01 6.06
CA GLU A 495 -17.52 -13.75 6.07
C GLU A 495 -16.21 -13.90 6.86
N LYS A 496 -15.42 -12.87 6.89
CA LYS A 496 -14.11 -12.92 7.54
C LYS A 496 -14.17 -13.08 9.07
N TYR A 497 -15.24 -12.60 9.69
CA TYR A 497 -15.42 -12.60 11.15
C TYR A 497 -16.80 -13.08 11.60
N CYS A 498 -17.63 -13.52 10.68
CA CYS A 498 -18.92 -14.09 10.99
C CYS A 498 -19.41 -14.98 9.85
N ASP A 499 -20.32 -15.89 10.17
CA ASP A 499 -21.11 -16.67 9.22
C ASP A 499 -22.52 -16.12 9.12
N VAL A 500 -23.11 -16.19 7.93
CA VAL A 500 -24.45 -15.67 7.68
C VAL A 500 -25.42 -16.81 7.42
N TYR A 501 -26.41 -16.90 8.29
CA TYR A 501 -27.45 -17.92 8.25
C TYR A 501 -28.81 -17.32 7.89
N TYR A 502 -29.59 -18.09 7.15
CA TYR A 502 -31.00 -17.80 6.89
C TYR A 502 -31.86 -18.85 7.60
N LEU A 503 -32.66 -18.38 8.56
CA LEU A 503 -33.57 -19.20 9.33
C LEU A 503 -35.01 -18.99 8.79
N TYR A 504 -35.77 -20.07 8.65
CA TYR A 504 -37.12 -20.00 8.12
C TYR A 504 -37.99 -21.11 8.69
N GLY A 505 -39.31 -20.99 8.53
CA GLY A 505 -40.28 -22.02 8.85
C GLY A 505 -41.03 -22.51 7.61
N GLU A 506 -41.63 -23.69 7.70
CA GLU A 506 -42.45 -24.26 6.63
C GLU A 506 -43.70 -23.40 6.32
#